data_d3181c14f83c804eaff1c7c4f7cb7ca4
#
_entry.id   d3181c14f83c804eaff1c7c4f7cb7ca4
#
_cell.length_a   1.000
_cell.length_b   1.000
_cell.length_c   1.000
_cell.angle_alpha   90.00
_cell.angle_beta   90.00
_cell.angle_gamma   90.00
#
_symmetry.space_group_name_H-M   'P 1'
#
loop_
_entity.id
_entity.type
_entity.pdbx_description
1 polymer ?
#
loop_
_entity_poly.entity_id
_entity_poly.type
_entity_poly.pdbx_seq_one_letter_code
_entity_poly.pdbx_strand_id
1 'polypeptide(L)'
;AASDVYKRQVIKEKEYRSSLKSYDFSKFKDTYVAIHCSTNAILPSWSIMLLSTYLNQYVKKCVFGSILELEQSIYADILHNLDVTPFKNKPLIIKGCSKKNIPETVFLLAIEKLQPYVKSIFYGEACTSIPLFKKKND
;
A
#
# COMPACT_ATOMS: atom_id res chain seq x y z
N ALA A 1 16.33 -13.77 9.84
CA ALA A 1 15.39 -12.84 10.42
C ALA A 1 14.87 -13.31 11.77
N ALA A 2 14.50 -12.40 12.65
CA ALA A 2 14.02 -12.73 13.98
C ALA A 2 12.80 -13.68 13.95
N SER A 3 11.99 -13.63 12.91
CA SER A 3 10.81 -14.47 12.73
C SER A 3 11.16 -15.94 12.44
N ASP A 4 12.32 -16.23 11.87
CA ASP A 4 12.70 -17.59 11.50
C ASP A 4 13.13 -18.43 12.71
N VAL A 5 13.49 -17.79 13.80
CA VAL A 5 13.96 -18.43 15.03
C VAL A 5 12.82 -19.15 15.77
N TYR A 6 11.58 -18.77 15.49
CA TYR A 6 10.42 -19.15 16.31
C TYR A 6 9.46 -20.11 15.60
N LYS A 7 9.97 -20.98 14.75
CA LYS A 7 9.16 -21.96 14.02
C LYS A 7 8.24 -22.74 14.99
N ARG A 8 6.91 -22.57 14.82
CA ARG A 8 5.87 -23.26 15.60
C ARG A 8 5.96 -23.04 17.11
N GLN A 9 6.69 -22.02 17.56
CA GLN A 9 6.84 -21.72 18.97
C GLN A 9 6.26 -20.33 19.28
N VAL A 10 5.87 -20.14 20.54
CA VAL A 10 5.51 -18.82 21.03
C VAL A 10 6.79 -17.99 21.06
N ILE A 11 6.72 -16.74 20.55
CA ILE A 11 7.86 -15.84 20.59
C ILE A 11 8.26 -15.62 22.05
N LYS A 12 9.55 -15.82 22.33
CA LYS A 12 10.13 -15.51 23.64
C LYS A 12 10.38 -14.01 23.71
N GLU A 13 9.57 -13.32 24.44
CA GLU A 13 9.54 -11.86 24.47
C GLU A 13 10.90 -11.22 24.73
N LYS A 14 11.63 -11.72 25.73
CA LYS A 14 12.93 -11.17 26.11
C LYS A 14 13.96 -11.28 25.00
N GLU A 15 14.04 -12.45 24.36
CA GLU A 15 14.98 -12.68 23.27
C GLU A 15 14.61 -11.85 22.04
N TYR A 16 13.32 -11.76 21.74
CA TYR A 16 12.81 -10.97 20.63
C TYR A 16 13.14 -9.49 20.81
N ARG A 17 12.87 -8.94 21.99
CA ARG A 17 13.19 -7.54 22.31
C ARG A 17 14.69 -7.28 22.19
N SER A 18 15.52 -8.20 22.66
CA SER A 18 16.97 -8.07 22.55
C SER A 18 17.43 -8.07 21.10
N SER A 19 16.86 -8.95 20.27
CA SER A 19 17.18 -9.02 18.84
C SER A 19 16.82 -7.70 18.14
N LEU A 20 15.67 -7.11 18.44
CA LEU A 20 15.25 -5.85 17.85
C LEU A 20 16.17 -4.72 18.24
N LYS A 21 16.60 -4.66 19.50
CA LYS A 21 17.50 -3.62 19.97
C LYS A 21 18.86 -3.64 19.29
N SER A 22 19.36 -4.83 18.94
CA SER A 22 20.67 -4.99 18.31
C SER A 22 20.64 -4.91 16.79
N TYR A 23 19.46 -4.95 16.18
CA TYR A 23 19.35 -4.93 14.72
C TYR A 23 19.43 -3.50 14.20
N ASP A 24 20.18 -3.30 13.12
CA ASP A 24 20.31 -1.99 12.47
C ASP A 24 19.17 -1.74 11.48
N PHE A 25 18.13 -1.05 11.94
CA PHE A 25 16.99 -0.69 11.10
C PHE A 25 17.24 0.51 10.20
N SER A 26 18.33 1.26 10.45
CA SER A 26 18.64 2.44 9.64
C SER A 26 18.90 2.12 8.16
N LYS A 27 19.25 0.86 7.86
CA LYS A 27 19.44 0.41 6.48
C LYS A 27 18.16 0.46 5.63
N PHE A 28 17.00 0.54 6.28
CA PHE A 28 15.70 0.67 5.60
C PHE A 28 15.24 2.11 5.43
N LYS A 29 16.09 3.06 5.77
CA LYS A 29 15.74 4.49 5.70
C LYS A 29 15.16 4.86 4.33
N ASP A 30 14.03 5.58 4.35
CA ASP A 30 13.34 6.09 3.18
C ASP A 30 12.87 5.00 2.20
N THR A 31 12.63 3.77 2.70
CA THR A 31 12.12 2.66 1.90
C THR A 31 10.70 2.30 2.30
N TYR A 32 10.09 1.45 1.48
CA TYR A 32 8.80 0.81 1.76
C TYR A 32 9.06 -0.64 2.15
N VAL A 33 8.43 -1.12 3.22
CA VAL A 33 8.71 -2.44 3.79
C VAL A 33 7.43 -3.26 3.92
N ALA A 34 7.48 -4.50 3.42
CA ALA A 34 6.46 -5.50 3.68
C ALA A 34 6.99 -6.46 4.75
N ILE A 35 6.25 -6.60 5.83
CA ILE A 35 6.58 -7.52 6.92
C ILE A 35 5.78 -8.79 6.68
N HIS A 36 6.45 -9.94 6.66
CA HIS A 36 5.76 -11.22 6.55
C HIS A 36 6.51 -12.26 7.36
N CYS A 37 5.80 -13.35 7.68
CA CYS A 37 6.42 -14.50 8.32
C CYS A 37 6.74 -15.54 7.27
N SER A 38 8.00 -15.98 7.19
CA SER A 38 8.46 -17.00 6.22
C SER A 38 8.07 -18.42 6.63
N THR A 39 7.47 -18.59 7.80
CA THR A 39 7.04 -19.90 8.33
C THR A 39 5.58 -19.83 8.74
N ASN A 40 4.98 -21.00 9.02
CA ASN A 40 3.59 -21.08 9.49
C ASN A 40 3.47 -20.79 11.00
N ALA A 41 4.38 -20.02 11.57
CA ALA A 41 4.32 -19.64 12.97
C ALA A 41 3.19 -18.65 13.20
N ILE A 42 2.47 -18.83 14.29
CA ILE A 42 1.46 -17.87 14.73
C ILE A 42 2.20 -16.77 15.49
N LEU A 43 2.15 -15.55 14.93
CA LEU A 43 2.79 -14.40 15.56
C LEU A 43 1.75 -13.62 16.38
N PRO A 44 2.02 -13.34 17.66
CA PRO A 44 1.13 -12.47 18.42
C PRO A 44 1.19 -11.04 17.86
N SER A 45 0.06 -10.36 17.89
CA SER A 45 -0.04 -9.02 17.33
C SER A 45 0.97 -8.04 17.93
N TRP A 46 1.25 -8.16 19.22
CA TRP A 46 2.21 -7.26 19.88
C TRP A 46 3.61 -7.34 19.26
N SER A 47 4.02 -8.52 18.75
CA SER A 47 5.35 -8.69 18.15
C SER A 47 5.47 -7.92 16.84
N ILE A 48 4.41 -7.89 16.05
CA ILE A 48 4.36 -7.14 14.79
C ILE A 48 4.32 -5.64 15.08
N MET A 49 3.50 -5.24 16.04
CA MET A 49 3.43 -3.84 16.46
C MET A 49 4.77 -3.34 17.00
N LEU A 50 5.44 -4.15 17.80
CA LEU A 50 6.75 -3.78 18.36
C LEU A 50 7.78 -3.59 17.23
N LEU A 51 7.83 -4.52 16.28
CA LEU A 51 8.71 -4.40 15.11
C LEU A 51 8.43 -3.10 14.35
N SER A 52 7.16 -2.77 14.16
CA SER A 52 6.79 -1.54 13.45
C SER A 52 7.28 -0.28 14.15
N THR A 53 7.37 -0.28 15.48
CA THR A 53 7.89 0.90 16.20
C THR A 53 9.36 1.17 15.90
N TYR A 54 10.14 0.13 15.62
CA TYR A 54 11.53 0.29 15.20
C TYR A 54 11.61 0.74 13.74
N LEU A 55 10.83 0.10 12.87
CA LEU A 55 10.83 0.40 11.44
C LEU A 55 10.34 1.81 11.14
N ASN A 56 9.29 2.26 11.81
CA ASN A 56 8.67 3.56 11.53
C ASN A 56 9.57 4.77 11.78
N GLN A 57 10.68 4.58 12.50
CA GLN A 57 11.67 5.64 12.68
C GLN A 57 12.46 5.91 11.39
N TYR A 58 12.45 4.99 10.44
CA TYR A 58 13.28 5.06 9.24
C TYR A 58 12.49 4.92 7.93
N VAL A 59 11.49 4.04 7.88
CA VAL A 59 10.81 3.71 6.62
C VAL A 59 9.74 4.74 6.28
N LYS A 60 9.40 4.81 5.00
CA LYS A 60 8.26 5.63 4.54
C LYS A 60 6.94 4.98 4.90
N LYS A 61 6.88 3.66 4.85
CA LYS A 61 5.69 2.88 5.20
C LYS A 61 6.07 1.43 5.41
N CYS A 62 5.43 0.78 6.39
CA CYS A 62 5.48 -0.67 6.52
C CYS A 62 4.06 -1.24 6.61
N VAL A 63 3.86 -2.40 6.02
CA VAL A 63 2.61 -3.16 6.12
C VAL A 63 2.92 -4.59 6.48
N PHE A 64 1.97 -5.28 7.09
CA PHE A 64 2.06 -6.72 7.31
C PHE A 64 1.34 -7.41 6.16
N GLY A 65 2.10 -8.15 5.35
CA GLY A 65 1.56 -8.84 4.18
C GLY A 65 2.58 -8.96 3.07
N SER A 66 2.08 -9.22 1.88
CA SER A 66 2.89 -9.38 0.66
C SER A 66 3.34 -8.02 0.11
N ILE A 67 4.26 -8.09 -0.86
CA ILE A 67 4.65 -6.91 -1.64
C ILE A 67 3.44 -6.32 -2.37
N LEU A 68 2.54 -7.17 -2.86
CA LEU A 68 1.31 -6.70 -3.52
C LEU A 68 0.46 -5.86 -2.55
N GLU A 69 0.29 -6.32 -1.32
CA GLU A 69 -0.47 -5.58 -0.30
C GLU A 69 0.22 -4.26 0.05
N LEU A 70 1.55 -4.26 0.10
CA LEU A 70 2.32 -3.03 0.30
C LEU A 70 2.07 -2.04 -0.84
N GLU A 71 2.14 -2.50 -2.10
CA GLU A 71 1.88 -1.66 -3.26
C GLU A 71 0.47 -1.08 -3.25
N GLN A 72 -0.53 -1.90 -2.95
CA GLN A 72 -1.92 -1.45 -2.83
C GLN A 72 -2.06 -0.35 -1.77
N SER A 73 -1.40 -0.52 -0.64
CA SER A 73 -1.42 0.45 0.45
C SER A 73 -0.77 1.77 0.05
N ILE A 74 0.35 1.72 -0.68
CA ILE A 74 1.03 2.92 -1.18
C ILE A 74 0.13 3.68 -2.16
N TYR A 75 -0.49 2.98 -3.11
CA TYR A 75 -1.41 3.61 -4.05
C TYR A 75 -2.64 4.21 -3.35
N ALA A 76 -3.15 3.52 -2.33
CA ALA A 76 -4.27 4.04 -1.55
C ALA A 76 -3.91 5.36 -0.87
N ASP A 77 -2.72 5.47 -0.31
CA ASP A 77 -2.24 6.71 0.30
C ASP A 77 -2.11 7.83 -0.74
N ILE A 78 -1.54 7.53 -1.89
CA ILE A 78 -1.39 8.50 -2.99
C ILE A 78 -2.77 9.04 -3.41
N LEU A 79 -3.73 8.15 -3.61
CA LEU A 79 -5.08 8.53 -4.02
C LEU A 79 -5.82 9.29 -2.92
N HIS A 80 -5.64 8.87 -1.66
CA HIS A 80 -6.25 9.56 -0.53
C HIS A 80 -5.78 11.02 -0.43
N ASN A 81 -4.50 11.27 -0.69
CA ASN A 81 -3.90 12.59 -0.60
C ASN A 81 -3.95 13.38 -1.92
N LEU A 82 -4.52 12.81 -2.97
CA LEU A 82 -4.61 13.46 -4.27
C LEU A 82 -5.51 14.69 -4.19
N ASP A 83 -5.00 15.83 -4.67
CA ASP A 83 -5.80 17.04 -4.83
C ASP A 83 -6.71 16.88 -6.05
N VAL A 84 -8.02 16.86 -5.82
CA VAL A 84 -9.01 16.67 -6.87
C VAL A 84 -9.35 17.96 -7.60
N THR A 85 -8.92 19.12 -7.09
CA THR A 85 -9.27 20.43 -7.65
C THR A 85 -8.99 20.56 -9.15
N PRO A 86 -7.82 20.08 -9.67
CA PRO A 86 -7.55 20.18 -11.11
C PRO A 86 -8.51 19.39 -11.98
N PHE A 87 -9.24 18.42 -11.43
CA PHE A 87 -10.11 17.51 -12.17
C PHE A 87 -11.59 17.86 -12.06
N LYS A 88 -11.94 18.82 -11.22
CA LYS A 88 -13.35 19.18 -10.99
C LYS A 88 -14.05 19.62 -12.27
N ASN A 89 -15.19 18.97 -12.54
CA ASN A 89 -16.05 19.27 -13.70
C ASN A 89 -15.36 19.09 -15.05
N LYS A 90 -14.33 18.25 -15.10
CA LYS A 90 -13.57 17.97 -16.33
C LYS A 90 -13.69 16.50 -16.71
N PRO A 91 -13.55 16.19 -18.01
CA PRO A 91 -13.38 14.79 -18.44
C PRO A 91 -12.07 14.23 -17.90
N LEU A 92 -12.11 12.98 -17.47
CA LEU A 92 -10.94 12.28 -16.92
C LEU A 92 -10.66 11.02 -17.75
N ILE A 93 -9.40 10.81 -18.07
CA ILE A 93 -8.94 9.56 -18.69
C ILE A 93 -8.04 8.84 -17.70
N ILE A 94 -8.38 7.60 -17.39
CA ILE A 94 -7.55 6.73 -16.55
C ILE A 94 -6.77 5.81 -17.47
N LYS A 95 -5.46 5.77 -17.28
CA LYS A 95 -4.57 4.89 -18.06
C LYS A 95 -3.88 3.90 -17.13
N GLY A 96 -3.70 2.66 -17.62
CA GLY A 96 -2.82 1.72 -16.97
C GLY A 96 -1.35 2.04 -17.27
N CYS A 97 -0.47 1.24 -16.72
CA CYS A 97 0.96 1.35 -16.98
C CYS A 97 1.42 0.16 -17.82
N SER A 98 2.06 0.44 -18.98
CA SER A 98 2.56 -0.61 -19.86
C SER A 98 3.76 -1.36 -19.26
N LYS A 99 4.46 -0.74 -18.31
CA LYS A 99 5.67 -1.29 -17.69
C LYS A 99 5.40 -2.00 -16.36
N LYS A 100 4.21 -1.86 -15.82
CA LYS A 100 3.87 -2.41 -14.50
C LYS A 100 2.41 -2.78 -14.46
N ASN A 101 2.12 -3.95 -13.90
CA ASN A 101 0.74 -4.38 -13.69
C ASN A 101 0.17 -3.66 -12.46
N ILE A 102 -0.83 -2.82 -12.68
CA ILE A 102 -1.51 -2.11 -11.60
C ILE A 102 -2.59 -3.01 -11.03
N PRO A 103 -2.64 -3.23 -9.70
CA PRO A 103 -3.71 -4.01 -9.09
C PRO A 103 -5.10 -3.43 -9.39
N GLU A 104 -6.05 -4.31 -9.66
CA GLU A 104 -7.42 -3.89 -9.99
C GLU A 104 -8.04 -3.00 -8.91
N THR A 105 -7.76 -3.29 -7.64
CA THR A 105 -8.25 -2.49 -6.52
C THR A 105 -7.84 -1.02 -6.63
N VAL A 106 -6.66 -0.74 -7.17
CA VAL A 106 -6.17 0.64 -7.33
C VAL A 106 -7.05 1.42 -8.30
N PHE A 107 -7.47 0.78 -9.41
CA PHE A 107 -8.40 1.43 -10.35
C PHE A 107 -9.74 1.72 -9.68
N LEU A 108 -10.24 0.80 -8.86
CA LEU A 108 -11.49 1.01 -8.14
C LEU A 108 -11.40 2.15 -7.14
N LEU A 109 -10.27 2.26 -6.45
CA LEU A 109 -10.01 3.37 -5.52
C LEU A 109 -9.93 4.71 -6.25
N ALA A 110 -9.33 4.73 -7.45
CA ALA A 110 -9.28 5.94 -8.27
C ALA A 110 -10.68 6.41 -8.68
N ILE A 111 -11.52 5.48 -9.09
CA ILE A 111 -12.93 5.77 -9.41
C ILE A 111 -13.65 6.32 -8.20
N GLU A 112 -13.53 5.66 -7.07
CA GLU A 112 -14.18 6.08 -5.81
C GLU A 112 -13.77 7.51 -5.42
N LYS A 113 -12.48 7.82 -5.56
CA LYS A 113 -11.95 9.14 -5.21
C LYS A 113 -12.43 10.24 -6.14
N LEU A 114 -12.46 9.97 -7.45
CA LEU A 114 -12.59 11.01 -8.46
C LEU A 114 -14.02 11.16 -9.01
N GLN A 115 -14.82 10.10 -9.01
CA GLN A 115 -16.15 10.12 -9.59
C GLN A 115 -17.04 11.27 -9.09
N PRO A 116 -17.06 11.63 -7.78
CA PRO A 116 -17.90 12.71 -7.30
C PRO A 116 -17.56 14.09 -7.88
N TYR A 117 -16.35 14.26 -8.39
CA TYR A 117 -15.84 15.59 -8.77
C TYR A 117 -15.74 15.80 -10.27
N VAL A 118 -15.63 14.74 -11.07
CA VAL A 118 -15.33 14.84 -12.50
C VAL A 118 -16.62 14.86 -13.34
N LYS A 119 -16.51 15.37 -14.56
CA LYS A 119 -17.63 15.41 -15.51
C LYS A 119 -17.87 14.04 -16.16
N SER A 120 -16.79 13.34 -16.48
CA SER A 120 -16.84 12.02 -17.12
C SER A 120 -15.55 11.27 -16.89
N ILE A 121 -15.61 9.95 -17.02
CA ILE A 121 -14.44 9.07 -16.85
C ILE A 121 -14.36 8.13 -18.04
N PHE A 122 -13.15 8.03 -18.62
CA PHE A 122 -12.82 7.12 -19.70
C PHE A 122 -11.59 6.31 -19.28
N TYR A 123 -11.46 5.12 -19.86
CA TYR A 123 -10.27 4.29 -19.64
C TYR A 123 -9.56 4.04 -20.97
N GLY A 124 -8.24 4.19 -20.99
CA GLY A 124 -7.39 3.87 -22.12
C GLY A 124 -6.81 5.10 -22.79
N GLU A 125 -6.35 4.94 -24.03
CA GLU A 125 -5.81 6.04 -24.84
C GLU A 125 -6.93 6.92 -25.37
N ALA A 126 -6.65 8.21 -25.56
CA ALA A 126 -7.65 9.19 -25.95
C ALA A 126 -8.44 8.83 -27.21
N CYS A 127 -7.77 8.19 -28.19
CA CYS A 127 -8.40 7.83 -29.47
C CYS A 127 -9.17 6.50 -29.41
N THR A 128 -8.92 5.66 -28.39
CA THR A 128 -9.52 4.34 -28.24
C THR A 128 -10.09 4.13 -26.84
N SER A 129 -10.39 5.21 -26.14
CA SER A 129 -10.84 5.13 -24.75
C SER A 129 -12.23 4.54 -24.63
N ILE A 130 -12.41 3.77 -23.55
CA ILE A 130 -13.69 3.15 -23.20
C ILE A 130 -14.41 4.07 -22.24
N PRO A 131 -15.65 4.53 -22.55
CA PRO A 131 -16.41 5.36 -21.62
C PRO A 131 -16.88 4.54 -20.42
N LEU A 132 -16.69 5.09 -19.23
CA LEU A 132 -17.06 4.44 -17.97
C LEU A 132 -18.17 5.19 -17.23
N PHE A 133 -18.14 6.51 -17.27
CA PHE A 133 -19.05 7.33 -16.49
C PHE A 133 -19.24 8.70 -17.16
N LYS A 134 -20.46 9.20 -17.09
CA LYS A 134 -20.80 10.57 -17.48
C LYS A 134 -21.77 11.14 -16.44
N LYS A 135 -21.40 12.28 -15.87
CA LYS A 135 -22.28 12.96 -14.91
C LYS A 135 -23.56 13.41 -15.59
N LYS A 136 -24.70 13.11 -14.97
CA LYS A 136 -25.99 13.56 -15.50
C LYS A 136 -26.14 15.05 -15.24
N ASN A 137 -26.59 15.78 -16.25
CA ASN A 137 -27.00 17.18 -16.10
C ASN A 137 -28.39 17.21 -15.44
N ASP A 138 -28.47 17.86 -14.31
CA ASP A 138 -29.76 18.11 -13.65
C ASP A 138 -30.47 19.31 -14.31
#